data_d167a16c88662b5396480ed631d68aac
#
_entry.id   d167a16c88662b5396480ed631d68aac
#
_cell.length_a   1.000
_cell.length_b   1.000
_cell.length_c   1.000
_cell.angle_alpha   90.00
_cell.angle_beta   90.00
_cell.angle_gamma   90.00
#
_symmetry.space_group_name_H-M   'P 1'
#
loop_
_entity.id
_entity.type
_entity.pdbx_description
1 polymer ?
#
loop_
_entity_poly.entity_id
_entity_poly.type
_entity_poly.pdbx_seq_one_letter_code
_entity_poly.pdbx_strand_id
1 'polypeptide(L)'
;MISYYRRSHERLFYFIRVSYLANMKKYICSSTLQRLVYALSFSFCLFFSPGKIFAQKVFDFNAQCQKAYQQIIMLKLDDGQKIIDVEKQQHPNNLIPCYLENYIDFFILFFNEDPAEFKTREDNLEKRIKLMDKGPESSPFFLFTKSIIHFQWAAVKIKFGDNWNAGWEFRRSFLFSKENQKKFPSFAPNDMLYGSMQVAAGTIPDGYKWLSNLLGIKGSIKTGMQQLERFLNANNEWVSLYHDEAIFYYLYLKFYIENKKNEVFKFITEKNLDVKNNHLFTYLAANLGINNQQSSYAINVLSQKNNSAGYLNMPVWDMEIGYAKLNHLEPDAAIYLNRFVQNFKGKFYVKDVLQKLSWFYYLQDDQKRADAARKLILQKESAGTEAEKQAQKEALSGVWPNKFLLKARLLNDGGYYAEALQILQGKTSADFLLPQEKLEFTYRLARIYDDMNRKDEAIAEYLITIKMGEHRKEYFAARSALQVGYIYEKKNDKADAIVYFQKCIDMKDHEYKNSLDQKAKAGIARCNND
;
A
#
# COMPACT_ATOMS: atom_id res chain seq x y z
N MET A 1 -9.48 5.08 -42.66
CA MET A 1 -8.86 3.89 -43.30
C MET A 1 -9.32 2.66 -42.49
N ILE A 2 -10.63 2.35 -42.65
CA ILE A 2 -11.32 1.21 -42.08
C ILE A 2 -11.76 0.38 -43.28
N SER A 3 -11.27 -0.80 -43.44
CA SER A 3 -11.72 -1.92 -44.24
C SER A 3 -10.49 -2.72 -44.72
N TYR A 4 -10.18 -3.77 -44.01
CA TYR A 4 -9.51 -4.97 -44.53
C TYR A 4 -9.22 -5.89 -43.31
N TYR A 5 -10.23 -6.67 -42.88
CA TYR A 5 -10.05 -7.96 -42.19
C TYR A 5 -11.43 -8.55 -41.86
N ARG A 6 -12.12 -8.95 -42.94
CA ARG A 6 -13.31 -9.80 -42.80
C ARG A 6 -13.46 -10.62 -44.08
N ARG A 7 -12.74 -11.74 -44.20
CA ARG A 7 -12.97 -12.84 -45.16
C ARG A 7 -11.80 -13.85 -45.13
N SER A 8 -11.81 -14.80 -44.20
CA SER A 8 -11.06 -16.07 -44.39
C SER A 8 -11.38 -17.13 -43.33
N HIS A 9 -12.69 -17.37 -42.99
CA HIS A 9 -13.05 -18.52 -42.15
C HIS A 9 -14.37 -19.21 -42.57
N GLU A 10 -14.68 -19.23 -43.90
CA GLU A 10 -15.86 -19.97 -44.40
C GLU A 10 -15.54 -20.83 -45.63
N ARG A 11 -14.40 -21.50 -45.71
CA ARG A 11 -14.10 -22.50 -46.75
C ARG A 11 -13.26 -23.66 -46.24
N LEU A 12 -13.73 -24.39 -45.20
CA LEU A 12 -13.14 -25.70 -44.89
C LEU A 12 -14.13 -26.74 -44.33
N PHE A 13 -15.43 -26.66 -44.66
CA PHE A 13 -16.40 -27.66 -44.23
C PHE A 13 -17.32 -28.19 -45.35
N TYR A 14 -16.78 -28.32 -46.58
CA TYR A 14 -17.64 -28.82 -47.69
C TYR A 14 -16.94 -29.84 -48.60
N PHE A 15 -16.01 -30.67 -48.10
CA PHE A 15 -15.38 -31.69 -48.94
C PHE A 15 -15.05 -33.00 -48.20
N ILE A 16 -15.91 -33.57 -47.37
CA ILE A 16 -15.87 -34.99 -47.01
C ILE A 16 -17.31 -35.48 -46.75
N ARG A 17 -18.06 -35.65 -47.79
CA ARG A 17 -19.34 -36.38 -47.74
C ARG A 17 -19.79 -36.75 -49.15
N VAL A 18 -19.09 -37.63 -49.81
CA VAL A 18 -19.59 -38.52 -50.91
C VAL A 18 -18.39 -39.38 -51.35
N SER A 19 -18.26 -40.57 -50.79
CA SER A 19 -17.70 -41.77 -51.44
C SER A 19 -17.41 -42.85 -50.37
N TYR A 20 -18.43 -43.52 -49.90
CA TYR A 20 -18.30 -44.87 -49.31
C TYR A 20 -19.71 -45.54 -49.18
N LEU A 21 -20.41 -45.70 -50.33
CA LEU A 21 -21.57 -46.54 -50.42
C LEU A 21 -21.59 -47.25 -51.79
N ALA A 22 -20.67 -48.16 -52.00
CA ALA A 22 -20.82 -49.19 -53.02
C ALA A 22 -19.67 -50.19 -52.82
N ASN A 23 -19.90 -51.23 -52.06
CA ASN A 23 -19.36 -52.60 -52.24
C ASN A 23 -19.39 -53.37 -50.94
N MET A 24 -20.54 -53.90 -50.58
CA MET A 24 -20.61 -55.08 -49.69
C MET A 24 -21.89 -55.87 -50.00
N LYS A 25 -21.84 -56.67 -51.05
CA LYS A 25 -22.67 -57.89 -51.20
C LYS A 25 -21.73 -58.98 -51.64
N LYS A 26 -21.33 -59.85 -50.70
CA LYS A 26 -20.99 -61.26 -50.81
C LYS A 26 -20.04 -61.68 -49.69
N TYR A 27 -20.56 -62.36 -48.72
CA TYR A 27 -20.03 -63.55 -48.04
C TYR A 27 -20.71 -63.70 -46.68
N ILE A 28 -21.85 -64.35 -46.71
CA ILE A 28 -22.48 -64.94 -45.53
C ILE A 28 -22.09 -66.40 -45.55
N CYS A 29 -21.24 -66.83 -44.59
CA CYS A 29 -21.34 -68.18 -44.02
C CYS A 29 -20.43 -68.31 -42.79
N SER A 30 -20.98 -68.79 -41.68
CA SER A 30 -20.38 -69.43 -40.53
C SER A 30 -19.26 -68.70 -39.74
N SER A 31 -19.64 -67.76 -38.95
CA SER A 31 -18.85 -67.35 -37.75
C SER A 31 -19.58 -66.33 -36.85
N THR A 32 -20.91 -66.28 -36.93
CA THR A 32 -21.70 -65.28 -36.22
C THR A 32 -21.73 -65.43 -34.70
N LEU A 33 -21.56 -66.65 -34.19
CA LEU A 33 -21.63 -66.87 -32.74
C LEU A 33 -20.31 -66.53 -32.03
N GLN A 34 -19.15 -66.79 -32.65
CA GLN A 34 -17.83 -66.43 -32.11
C GLN A 34 -17.57 -64.93 -32.16
N ARG A 35 -18.07 -64.22 -33.19
CA ARG A 35 -17.95 -62.75 -33.29
C ARG A 35 -18.84 -62.01 -32.31
N LEU A 36 -19.98 -62.58 -31.94
CA LEU A 36 -20.85 -62.00 -30.90
C LEU A 36 -20.23 -62.12 -29.49
N VAL A 37 -19.54 -63.21 -29.18
CA VAL A 37 -18.85 -63.40 -27.90
C VAL A 37 -17.63 -62.48 -27.81
N TYR A 38 -16.86 -62.26 -28.87
CA TYR A 38 -15.72 -61.32 -28.90
C TYR A 38 -16.22 -59.85 -28.90
N ALA A 39 -17.35 -59.54 -29.55
CA ALA A 39 -17.92 -58.19 -29.52
C ALA A 39 -18.50 -57.83 -28.14
N LEU A 40 -19.13 -58.79 -27.44
CA LEU A 40 -19.61 -58.60 -26.07
C LEU A 40 -18.48 -58.53 -25.05
N SER A 41 -17.39 -59.32 -25.17
CA SER A 41 -16.23 -59.20 -24.29
C SER A 41 -15.44 -57.93 -24.55
N PHE A 42 -15.32 -57.47 -25.80
CA PHE A 42 -14.67 -56.17 -26.10
C PHE A 42 -15.51 -54.96 -25.68
N SER A 43 -16.81 -55.04 -25.74
CA SER A 43 -17.75 -54.01 -25.24
C SER A 43 -17.70 -53.94 -23.71
N PHE A 44 -17.54 -55.08 -23.01
CA PHE A 44 -17.43 -55.11 -21.53
C PHE A 44 -16.09 -54.56 -21.02
N CYS A 45 -14.99 -54.72 -21.78
CA CYS A 45 -13.72 -54.09 -21.46
C CYS A 45 -13.66 -52.57 -21.71
N LEU A 46 -14.49 -52.02 -22.58
CA LEU A 46 -14.61 -50.58 -22.83
C LEU A 46 -15.39 -49.84 -21.75
N PHE A 47 -16.23 -50.54 -20.97
CA PHE A 47 -16.97 -49.95 -19.84
C PHE A 47 -16.14 -49.93 -18.52
N PHE A 48 -15.03 -50.66 -18.46
CA PHE A 48 -14.11 -50.66 -17.33
C PHE A 48 -12.76 -49.98 -17.62
N SER A 49 -12.70 -49.03 -18.54
CA SER A 49 -11.63 -48.05 -18.50
C SER A 49 -11.81 -47.29 -17.18
N PRO A 50 -10.86 -47.35 -16.23
CA PRO A 50 -10.93 -46.49 -15.09
C PRO A 50 -10.83 -45.07 -15.66
N GLY A 51 -12.01 -44.42 -15.83
CA GLY A 51 -12.03 -43.02 -16.12
C GLY A 51 -11.08 -42.41 -15.10
N LYS A 52 -10.03 -41.73 -15.55
CA LYS A 52 -9.23 -40.91 -14.64
C LYS A 52 -10.24 -39.99 -13.99
N ILE A 53 -10.70 -40.33 -12.80
CA ILE A 53 -11.41 -39.41 -11.90
C ILE A 53 -10.36 -38.35 -11.63
N PHE A 54 -10.34 -37.31 -12.47
CA PHE A 54 -9.61 -36.09 -12.12
C PHE A 54 -10.29 -35.60 -10.86
N ALA A 55 -9.67 -35.85 -9.72
CA ALA A 55 -10.19 -35.36 -8.46
C ALA A 55 -10.42 -33.85 -8.60
N GLN A 56 -11.65 -33.45 -8.38
CA GLN A 56 -12.11 -32.08 -8.56
C GLN A 56 -11.28 -31.15 -7.70
N LYS A 57 -10.86 -30.02 -8.25
CA LYS A 57 -10.18 -28.97 -7.47
C LYS A 57 -11.13 -28.40 -6.42
N VAL A 58 -10.58 -28.10 -5.23
CA VAL A 58 -11.33 -27.61 -4.09
C VAL A 58 -10.65 -26.40 -3.46
N PHE A 59 -11.42 -25.59 -2.73
CA PHE A 59 -10.91 -24.56 -1.84
C PHE A 59 -11.11 -25.04 -0.40
N ASP A 60 -10.10 -25.71 0.14
CA ASP A 60 -10.12 -26.19 1.53
C ASP A 60 -9.10 -25.39 2.37
N PHE A 61 -9.61 -24.43 3.15
CA PHE A 61 -8.80 -23.64 4.07
C PHE A 61 -8.62 -24.42 5.40
N ASN A 62 -8.05 -25.62 5.28
CA ASN A 62 -7.84 -26.53 6.42
C ASN A 62 -6.79 -26.00 7.43
N ALA A 63 -6.59 -26.74 8.51
CA ALA A 63 -5.70 -26.33 9.60
C ALA A 63 -4.25 -26.05 9.16
N GLN A 64 -3.72 -26.81 8.17
CA GLN A 64 -2.39 -26.55 7.63
C GLN A 64 -2.33 -25.24 6.85
N CYS A 65 -3.34 -24.97 6.01
CA CYS A 65 -3.47 -23.70 5.30
C CYS A 65 -3.62 -22.51 6.26
N GLN A 66 -4.39 -22.66 7.34
CA GLN A 66 -4.54 -21.63 8.38
C GLN A 66 -3.19 -21.34 9.06
N LYS A 67 -2.46 -22.39 9.45
CA LYS A 67 -1.12 -22.25 10.04
C LYS A 67 -0.13 -21.60 9.08
N ALA A 68 -0.12 -21.98 7.81
CA ALA A 68 0.72 -21.36 6.78
C ALA A 68 0.39 -19.87 6.65
N TYR A 69 -0.89 -19.52 6.55
CA TYR A 69 -1.35 -18.14 6.46
C TYR A 69 -0.90 -17.29 7.66
N GLN A 70 -1.04 -17.81 8.89
CA GLN A 70 -0.58 -17.11 10.10
C GLN A 70 0.93 -16.82 10.06
N GLN A 71 1.76 -17.79 9.63
CA GLN A 71 3.20 -17.54 9.48
C GLN A 71 3.48 -16.47 8.41
N ILE A 72 2.80 -16.52 7.28
CA ILE A 72 2.97 -15.57 6.17
C ILE A 72 2.59 -14.15 6.59
N ILE A 73 1.47 -13.96 7.31
CA ILE A 73 1.04 -12.64 7.80
C ILE A 73 2.00 -12.07 8.83
N MET A 74 2.65 -12.91 9.61
CA MET A 74 3.74 -12.49 10.50
C MET A 74 5.05 -12.18 9.75
N LEU A 75 5.08 -12.32 8.42
CA LEU A 75 6.24 -12.22 7.54
C LEU A 75 7.31 -13.30 7.78
N LYS A 76 6.95 -14.44 8.33
CA LYS A 76 7.76 -15.67 8.39
C LYS A 76 7.54 -16.50 7.12
N LEU A 77 8.03 -15.96 5.99
CA LEU A 77 7.66 -16.49 4.68
C LEU A 77 8.22 -17.88 4.41
N ASP A 78 9.45 -18.16 4.85
CA ASP A 78 10.06 -19.48 4.69
C ASP A 78 9.33 -20.57 5.49
N ASP A 79 8.86 -20.24 6.68
CA ASP A 79 8.09 -21.18 7.51
C ASP A 79 6.69 -21.42 6.90
N GLY A 80 6.06 -20.37 6.39
CA GLY A 80 4.82 -20.46 5.63
C GLY A 80 4.97 -21.35 4.39
N GLN A 81 6.03 -21.14 3.60
CA GLN A 81 6.30 -21.93 2.40
C GLN A 81 6.51 -23.41 2.69
N LYS A 82 7.27 -23.76 3.72
CA LYS A 82 7.47 -25.17 4.13
C LYS A 82 6.14 -25.87 4.43
N ILE A 83 5.21 -25.19 5.11
CA ILE A 83 3.89 -25.75 5.40
C ILE A 83 3.06 -25.91 4.11
N ILE A 84 3.11 -24.92 3.22
CA ILE A 84 2.47 -24.98 1.90
C ILE A 84 2.97 -26.17 1.08
N ASP A 85 4.28 -26.41 1.06
CA ASP A 85 4.87 -27.50 0.27
C ASP A 85 4.39 -28.87 0.75
N VAL A 86 4.29 -29.08 2.06
CA VAL A 86 3.72 -30.29 2.65
C VAL A 86 2.24 -30.45 2.28
N GLU A 87 1.45 -29.37 2.40
CA GLU A 87 0.02 -29.40 2.07
C GLU A 87 -0.21 -29.73 0.58
N LYS A 88 0.59 -29.15 -0.33
CA LYS A 88 0.50 -29.44 -1.77
C LYS A 88 0.81 -30.91 -2.10
N GLN A 89 1.69 -31.55 -1.35
CA GLN A 89 1.99 -32.98 -1.51
C GLN A 89 0.85 -33.85 -1.00
N GLN A 90 0.29 -33.51 0.15
CA GLN A 90 -0.78 -34.29 0.78
C GLN A 90 -2.13 -34.09 0.10
N HIS A 91 -2.45 -32.85 -0.31
CA HIS A 91 -3.72 -32.47 -0.89
C HIS A 91 -3.53 -31.72 -2.24
N PRO A 92 -3.07 -32.40 -3.31
CA PRO A 92 -2.70 -31.76 -4.59
C PRO A 92 -3.88 -31.11 -5.33
N ASN A 93 -5.11 -31.36 -4.88
CA ASN A 93 -6.32 -30.75 -5.44
C ASN A 93 -6.78 -29.50 -4.67
N ASN A 94 -6.19 -29.20 -3.51
CA ASN A 94 -6.49 -27.99 -2.78
C ASN A 94 -5.85 -26.78 -3.45
N LEU A 95 -6.63 -25.75 -3.74
CA LEU A 95 -6.18 -24.50 -4.37
C LEU A 95 -5.69 -23.45 -3.39
N ILE A 96 -6.03 -23.57 -2.10
CA ILE A 96 -5.63 -22.61 -1.08
C ILE A 96 -4.10 -22.46 -0.96
N PRO A 97 -3.28 -23.53 -1.03
CA PRO A 97 -1.82 -23.38 -1.05
C PRO A 97 -1.32 -22.42 -2.13
N CYS A 98 -1.83 -22.52 -3.36
CA CYS A 98 -1.45 -21.62 -4.45
C CYS A 98 -1.89 -20.17 -4.22
N TYR A 99 -3.02 -19.98 -3.55
CA TYR A 99 -3.47 -18.67 -3.11
C TYR A 99 -2.54 -18.09 -2.04
N LEU A 100 -2.08 -18.89 -1.08
CA LEU A 100 -1.15 -18.47 -0.03
C LEU A 100 0.25 -18.14 -0.58
N GLU A 101 0.73 -18.85 -1.60
CA GLU A 101 1.97 -18.50 -2.30
C GLU A 101 1.89 -17.10 -2.93
N ASN A 102 0.69 -16.60 -3.27
CA ASN A 102 0.56 -15.24 -3.77
C ASN A 102 0.87 -14.18 -2.70
N TYR A 103 0.53 -14.44 -1.44
CA TYR A 103 0.94 -13.56 -0.34
C TYR A 103 2.46 -13.52 -0.18
N ILE A 104 3.13 -14.65 -0.35
CA ILE A 104 4.60 -14.70 -0.28
C ILE A 104 5.20 -13.83 -1.38
N ASP A 105 4.77 -14.01 -2.63
CA ASP A 105 5.22 -13.16 -3.74
C ASP A 105 4.92 -11.68 -3.48
N PHE A 106 3.71 -11.40 -2.99
CA PHE A 106 3.29 -10.04 -2.67
C PHE A 106 4.23 -9.38 -1.65
N PHE A 107 4.48 -10.03 -0.51
CA PHE A 107 5.31 -9.43 0.53
C PHE A 107 6.76 -9.25 0.10
N ILE A 108 7.34 -10.24 -0.61
CA ILE A 108 8.70 -10.12 -1.15
C ILE A 108 8.79 -8.92 -2.11
N LEU A 109 7.87 -8.84 -3.07
CA LEU A 109 7.90 -7.79 -4.09
C LEU A 109 7.55 -6.42 -3.54
N PHE A 110 6.60 -6.34 -2.61
CA PHE A 110 6.13 -5.08 -2.04
C PHE A 110 7.17 -4.41 -1.14
N PHE A 111 7.89 -5.20 -0.31
CA PHE A 111 8.85 -4.66 0.64
C PHE A 111 10.27 -4.52 0.09
N ASN A 112 10.68 -5.42 -0.79
CA ASN A 112 12.06 -5.43 -1.29
C ASN A 112 12.20 -4.74 -2.66
N GLU A 113 11.13 -4.67 -3.45
CA GLU A 113 11.09 -4.03 -4.79
C GLU A 113 12.27 -4.45 -5.70
N ASP A 114 12.76 -5.70 -5.57
CA ASP A 114 13.87 -6.20 -6.39
C ASP A 114 13.37 -6.51 -7.82
N PRO A 115 13.91 -5.82 -8.86
CA PRO A 115 13.49 -6.07 -10.24
C PRO A 115 13.79 -7.50 -10.74
N ALA A 116 14.83 -8.16 -10.20
CA ALA A 116 15.14 -9.54 -10.55
C ALA A 116 14.09 -10.51 -9.99
N GLU A 117 13.66 -10.30 -8.72
CA GLU A 117 12.56 -11.06 -8.13
C GLU A 117 11.23 -10.80 -8.86
N PHE A 118 10.96 -9.56 -9.26
CA PHE A 118 9.77 -9.24 -10.04
C PHE A 118 9.74 -10.02 -11.35
N LYS A 119 10.82 -10.01 -12.10
CA LYS A 119 10.93 -10.70 -13.39
C LYS A 119 10.70 -12.21 -13.26
N THR A 120 11.11 -12.82 -12.15
CA THR A 120 10.91 -14.27 -11.92
C THR A 120 9.47 -14.62 -11.51
N ARG A 121 8.72 -13.64 -10.96
CA ARG A 121 7.39 -13.85 -10.35
C ARG A 121 6.25 -13.23 -11.16
N GLU A 122 6.50 -12.32 -12.09
CA GLU A 122 5.46 -11.57 -12.81
C GLU A 122 4.42 -12.46 -13.51
N ASP A 123 4.83 -13.61 -14.05
CA ASP A 123 3.92 -14.57 -14.66
C ASP A 123 2.99 -15.28 -13.66
N ASN A 124 3.31 -15.24 -12.36
CA ASN A 124 2.54 -15.98 -11.35
C ASN A 124 1.11 -15.42 -11.20
N LEU A 125 0.89 -14.15 -11.50
CA LEU A 125 -0.46 -13.59 -11.54
C LEU A 125 -1.37 -14.42 -12.45
N GLU A 126 -1.02 -14.55 -13.73
CA GLU A 126 -1.86 -15.27 -14.70
C GLU A 126 -1.93 -16.77 -14.40
N LYS A 127 -0.80 -17.38 -14.01
CA LYS A 127 -0.76 -18.80 -13.65
C LYS A 127 -1.71 -19.12 -12.50
N ARG A 128 -1.72 -18.28 -11.46
CA ARG A 128 -2.61 -18.48 -10.29
C ARG A 128 -4.07 -18.21 -10.62
N ILE A 129 -4.40 -17.16 -11.37
CA ILE A 129 -5.79 -16.91 -11.80
C ILE A 129 -6.32 -18.11 -12.60
N LYS A 130 -5.55 -18.64 -13.56
CA LYS A 130 -5.92 -19.85 -14.32
C LYS A 130 -6.10 -21.09 -13.43
N LEU A 131 -5.40 -21.16 -12.29
CA LEU A 131 -5.60 -22.24 -11.32
C LEU A 131 -6.87 -22.04 -10.51
N MET A 132 -7.13 -20.81 -10.03
CA MET A 132 -8.37 -20.48 -9.29
C MET A 132 -9.63 -20.74 -10.15
N ASP A 133 -9.55 -20.49 -11.45
CA ASP A 133 -10.66 -20.77 -12.40
C ASP A 133 -11.04 -22.26 -12.49
N LYS A 134 -10.20 -23.18 -12.01
CA LYS A 134 -10.49 -24.62 -11.95
C LYS A 134 -11.26 -25.03 -10.69
N GLY A 135 -11.44 -24.13 -9.75
CA GLY A 135 -12.16 -24.39 -8.51
C GLY A 135 -13.66 -24.27 -8.66
N PRO A 136 -14.44 -24.74 -7.66
CA PRO A 136 -15.90 -24.68 -7.69
C PRO A 136 -16.40 -23.24 -7.54
N GLU A 137 -17.20 -22.78 -8.50
CA GLU A 137 -17.84 -21.45 -8.47
C GLU A 137 -18.85 -21.28 -7.34
N SER A 138 -19.30 -22.38 -6.75
CA SER A 138 -20.19 -22.40 -5.58
C SER A 138 -19.47 -22.05 -4.27
N SER A 139 -18.14 -22.04 -4.27
CA SER A 139 -17.35 -21.65 -3.10
C SER A 139 -17.19 -20.13 -3.02
N PRO A 140 -17.33 -19.51 -1.83
CA PRO A 140 -17.03 -18.09 -1.65
C PRO A 140 -15.54 -17.77 -1.92
N PHE A 141 -14.65 -18.74 -1.84
CA PHE A 141 -13.24 -18.57 -2.16
C PHE A 141 -12.95 -18.42 -3.66
N PHE A 142 -13.87 -18.83 -4.55
CA PHE A 142 -13.66 -18.73 -5.99
C PHE A 142 -13.40 -17.29 -6.48
N LEU A 143 -14.25 -16.35 -6.09
CA LEU A 143 -14.06 -14.94 -6.40
C LEU A 143 -13.17 -14.23 -5.39
N PHE A 144 -13.20 -14.63 -4.13
CA PHE A 144 -12.40 -14.04 -3.07
C PHE A 144 -10.89 -14.15 -3.33
N THR A 145 -10.41 -15.36 -3.66
CA THR A 145 -8.99 -15.60 -3.94
C THR A 145 -8.52 -14.80 -5.16
N LYS A 146 -9.31 -14.80 -6.23
CA LYS A 146 -9.02 -13.99 -7.44
C LYS A 146 -8.98 -12.50 -7.11
N SER A 147 -9.90 -12.03 -6.27
CA SER A 147 -9.92 -10.64 -5.83
C SER A 147 -8.64 -10.26 -5.06
N ILE A 148 -8.23 -11.06 -4.08
CA ILE A 148 -6.98 -10.82 -3.32
C ILE A 148 -5.76 -10.84 -4.24
N ILE A 149 -5.65 -11.83 -5.13
CA ILE A 149 -4.53 -11.93 -6.07
C ILE A 149 -4.41 -10.64 -6.90
N HIS A 150 -5.49 -10.19 -7.51
CA HIS A 150 -5.49 -8.94 -8.29
C HIS A 150 -5.20 -7.71 -7.43
N PHE A 151 -5.70 -7.64 -6.19
CA PHE A 151 -5.44 -6.53 -5.27
C PHE A 151 -3.95 -6.42 -4.92
N GLN A 152 -3.35 -7.53 -4.55
CA GLN A 152 -1.93 -7.58 -4.21
C GLN A 152 -1.04 -7.25 -5.42
N TRP A 153 -1.37 -7.77 -6.60
CA TRP A 153 -0.64 -7.42 -7.83
C TRP A 153 -0.87 -5.98 -8.28
N ALA A 154 -2.01 -5.37 -8.00
CA ALA A 154 -2.19 -3.94 -8.21
C ALA A 154 -1.20 -3.13 -7.38
N ALA A 155 -1.05 -3.46 -6.09
CA ALA A 155 -0.09 -2.79 -5.20
C ALA A 155 1.36 -3.03 -5.64
N VAL A 156 1.72 -4.25 -6.04
CA VAL A 156 3.05 -4.58 -6.60
C VAL A 156 3.33 -3.75 -7.86
N LYS A 157 2.40 -3.70 -8.82
CA LYS A 157 2.59 -2.94 -10.06
C LYS A 157 2.80 -1.44 -9.80
N ILE A 158 2.12 -0.86 -8.80
CA ILE A 158 2.40 0.53 -8.36
C ILE A 158 3.86 0.67 -7.93
N LYS A 159 4.37 -0.25 -7.12
CA LYS A 159 5.76 -0.24 -6.65
C LYS A 159 6.79 -0.32 -7.78
N PHE A 160 6.46 -1.02 -8.84
CA PHE A 160 7.32 -1.14 -10.04
C PHE A 160 7.02 -0.07 -11.12
N GLY A 161 6.12 0.90 -10.83
CA GLY A 161 5.84 2.03 -11.72
C GLY A 161 4.85 1.74 -12.85
N ASP A 162 4.25 0.55 -12.89
CA ASP A 162 3.24 0.14 -13.87
C ASP A 162 1.82 0.56 -13.41
N ASN A 163 1.64 1.87 -13.26
CA ASN A 163 0.39 2.44 -12.71
C ASN A 163 -0.84 2.15 -13.57
N TRP A 164 -0.68 2.03 -14.89
CA TRP A 164 -1.79 1.76 -15.80
C TRP A 164 -2.35 0.33 -15.58
N ASN A 165 -1.49 -0.67 -15.61
CA ASN A 165 -1.92 -2.04 -15.38
C ASN A 165 -2.35 -2.24 -13.91
N ALA A 166 -1.74 -1.55 -12.95
CA ALA A 166 -2.20 -1.54 -11.56
C ALA A 166 -3.66 -1.11 -11.43
N GLY A 167 -4.09 -0.07 -12.18
CA GLY A 167 -5.49 0.36 -12.21
C GLY A 167 -6.44 -0.72 -12.72
N TRP A 168 -6.04 -1.48 -13.73
CA TRP A 168 -6.85 -2.60 -14.26
C TRP A 168 -6.89 -3.79 -13.29
N GLU A 169 -5.79 -4.10 -12.61
CA GLU A 169 -5.79 -5.14 -11.57
C GLU A 169 -6.68 -4.74 -10.40
N PHE A 170 -6.60 -3.49 -9.94
CA PHE A 170 -7.48 -2.99 -8.89
C PHE A 170 -8.96 -3.06 -9.31
N ARG A 171 -9.28 -2.72 -10.56
CA ARG A 171 -10.63 -2.84 -11.09
C ARG A 171 -11.16 -4.28 -11.04
N ARG A 172 -10.36 -5.24 -11.51
CA ARG A 172 -10.72 -6.67 -11.49
C ARG A 172 -10.99 -7.12 -10.05
N SER A 173 -10.09 -6.79 -9.16
CA SER A 173 -10.21 -7.08 -7.74
C SER A 173 -11.51 -6.49 -7.15
N PHE A 174 -11.77 -5.22 -7.38
CA PHE A 174 -12.97 -4.52 -6.90
C PHE A 174 -14.26 -5.19 -7.40
N LEU A 175 -14.32 -5.53 -8.67
CA LEU A 175 -15.52 -6.17 -9.25
C LEU A 175 -15.73 -7.59 -8.71
N PHE A 176 -14.68 -8.41 -8.59
CA PHE A 176 -14.78 -9.74 -8.01
C PHE A 176 -15.21 -9.69 -6.54
N SER A 177 -14.64 -8.78 -5.76
CA SER A 177 -15.02 -8.61 -4.35
C SER A 177 -16.47 -8.17 -4.20
N LYS A 178 -16.91 -7.21 -5.02
CA LYS A 178 -18.32 -6.74 -5.04
C LYS A 178 -19.29 -7.86 -5.42
N GLU A 179 -18.95 -8.66 -6.42
CA GLU A 179 -19.76 -9.80 -6.84
C GLU A 179 -19.80 -10.87 -5.76
N ASN A 180 -18.65 -11.17 -5.15
CA ASN A 180 -18.56 -12.16 -4.08
C ASN A 180 -19.41 -11.77 -2.87
N GLN A 181 -19.40 -10.51 -2.48
CA GLN A 181 -20.25 -10.02 -1.39
C GLN A 181 -21.73 -10.15 -1.71
N LYS A 182 -22.13 -9.92 -2.99
CA LYS A 182 -23.51 -10.11 -3.42
C LYS A 182 -23.92 -11.58 -3.43
N LYS A 183 -23.03 -12.48 -3.89
CA LYS A 183 -23.29 -13.92 -4.03
C LYS A 183 -23.23 -14.64 -2.68
N PHE A 184 -22.34 -14.21 -1.80
CA PHE A 184 -22.09 -14.83 -0.48
C PHE A 184 -22.09 -13.76 0.63
N PRO A 185 -23.25 -13.18 0.97
CA PRO A 185 -23.35 -12.08 1.93
C PRO A 185 -22.98 -12.47 3.37
N SER A 186 -23.05 -13.75 3.72
CA SER A 186 -22.66 -14.29 5.03
C SER A 186 -21.16 -14.62 5.15
N PHE A 187 -20.40 -14.54 4.06
CA PHE A 187 -18.96 -14.79 4.09
C PHE A 187 -18.22 -13.57 4.61
N ALA A 188 -17.93 -13.56 5.91
CA ALA A 188 -17.38 -12.40 6.62
C ALA A 188 -16.11 -11.80 6.01
N PRO A 189 -15.14 -12.57 5.43
CA PRO A 189 -13.96 -11.98 4.80
C PRO A 189 -14.24 -10.98 3.67
N ASN A 190 -15.45 -11.00 3.10
CA ASN A 190 -15.87 -9.99 2.13
C ASN A 190 -15.88 -8.58 2.73
N ASP A 191 -16.28 -8.42 4.00
CA ASP A 191 -16.32 -7.11 4.65
C ASP A 191 -14.90 -6.54 4.85
N MET A 192 -13.92 -7.37 5.14
CA MET A 192 -12.52 -6.96 5.23
C MET A 192 -12.01 -6.46 3.86
N LEU A 193 -12.14 -7.31 2.84
CA LEU A 193 -11.56 -7.04 1.53
C LEU A 193 -12.29 -5.92 0.79
N TYR A 194 -13.61 -6.06 0.62
CA TYR A 194 -14.41 -5.07 -0.09
C TYR A 194 -14.47 -3.75 0.66
N GLY A 195 -14.50 -3.78 2.00
CA GLY A 195 -14.40 -2.59 2.83
C GLY A 195 -13.13 -1.80 2.56
N SER A 196 -11.97 -2.46 2.56
CA SER A 196 -10.67 -1.84 2.26
C SER A 196 -10.66 -1.22 0.86
N MET A 197 -11.21 -1.92 -0.13
CA MET A 197 -11.31 -1.42 -1.51
C MET A 197 -12.28 -0.24 -1.65
N GLN A 198 -13.39 -0.24 -0.92
CA GLN A 198 -14.34 0.88 -0.86
C GLN A 198 -13.64 2.14 -0.38
N VAL A 199 -12.81 2.04 0.68
CA VAL A 199 -12.01 3.17 1.16
C VAL A 199 -11.03 3.63 0.09
N ALA A 200 -10.24 2.72 -0.48
CA ALA A 200 -9.26 3.05 -1.50
C ALA A 200 -9.91 3.74 -2.73
N ALA A 201 -11.03 3.21 -3.23
CA ALA A 201 -11.77 3.82 -4.32
C ALA A 201 -12.38 5.19 -3.94
N GLY A 202 -12.79 5.35 -2.68
CA GLY A 202 -13.33 6.62 -2.15
C GLY A 202 -12.28 7.73 -2.02
N THR A 203 -10.98 7.40 -2.04
CA THR A 203 -9.89 8.39 -1.98
C THR A 203 -9.49 8.97 -3.33
N ILE A 204 -10.05 8.44 -4.45
CA ILE A 204 -9.75 8.96 -5.78
C ILE A 204 -10.20 10.42 -5.87
N PRO A 205 -9.27 11.38 -6.12
CA PRO A 205 -9.61 12.81 -6.15
C PRO A 205 -10.64 13.14 -7.24
N ASP A 206 -11.41 14.20 -7.02
CA ASP A 206 -12.45 14.65 -7.95
C ASP A 206 -11.95 14.89 -9.38
N GLY A 207 -10.73 15.38 -9.54
CA GLY A 207 -10.10 15.56 -10.85
C GLY A 207 -9.86 14.26 -11.64
N TYR A 208 -9.89 13.12 -10.95
CA TYR A 208 -9.73 11.78 -11.54
C TYR A 208 -11.02 10.94 -11.48
N LYS A 209 -12.17 11.52 -11.11
CA LYS A 209 -13.48 10.82 -11.10
C LYS A 209 -13.86 10.27 -12.48
N TRP A 210 -13.42 10.91 -13.55
CA TRP A 210 -13.62 10.38 -14.90
C TRP A 210 -12.97 9.00 -15.08
N LEU A 211 -11.78 8.78 -14.47
CA LEU A 211 -11.09 7.49 -14.49
C LEU A 211 -11.84 6.45 -13.66
N SER A 212 -12.32 6.81 -12.45
CA SER A 212 -13.13 5.90 -11.64
C SER A 212 -14.45 5.52 -12.33
N ASN A 213 -15.07 6.47 -13.04
CA ASN A 213 -16.26 6.20 -13.85
C ASN A 213 -15.94 5.29 -15.04
N LEU A 214 -14.84 5.53 -15.77
CA LEU A 214 -14.35 4.67 -16.85
C LEU A 214 -14.09 3.24 -16.37
N LEU A 215 -13.49 3.10 -15.20
CA LEU A 215 -13.19 1.82 -14.57
C LEU A 215 -14.44 1.17 -13.92
N GLY A 216 -15.58 1.88 -13.81
CA GLY A 216 -16.78 1.38 -13.15
C GLY A 216 -16.64 1.18 -11.65
N ILE A 217 -15.72 1.92 -11.00
CA ILE A 217 -15.39 1.81 -9.59
C ILE A 217 -16.02 2.99 -8.85
N LYS A 218 -16.87 2.69 -7.86
CA LYS A 218 -17.40 3.69 -6.92
C LYS A 218 -17.16 3.20 -5.50
N GLY A 219 -16.41 3.96 -4.73
CA GLY A 219 -16.12 3.67 -3.33
C GLY A 219 -16.67 4.73 -2.39
N SER A 220 -16.74 4.36 -1.12
CA SER A 220 -17.14 5.24 -0.02
C SER A 220 -16.23 4.97 1.17
N ILE A 221 -15.51 5.99 1.62
CA ILE A 221 -14.63 5.90 2.80
C ILE A 221 -15.46 5.45 4.01
N LYS A 222 -16.58 6.14 4.28
CA LYS A 222 -17.45 5.83 5.43
C LYS A 222 -17.94 4.39 5.40
N THR A 223 -18.50 3.95 4.27
CA THR A 223 -19.03 2.59 4.14
C THR A 223 -17.92 1.55 4.28
N GLY A 224 -16.76 1.78 3.67
CA GLY A 224 -15.63 0.85 3.75
C GLY A 224 -15.08 0.71 5.15
N MET A 225 -14.92 1.83 5.89
CA MET A 225 -14.48 1.78 7.30
C MET A 225 -15.49 1.06 8.18
N GLN A 226 -16.80 1.29 7.99
CA GLN A 226 -17.85 0.56 8.72
C GLN A 226 -17.85 -0.94 8.43
N GLN A 227 -17.54 -1.37 7.20
CA GLN A 227 -17.39 -2.79 6.87
C GLN A 227 -16.20 -3.42 7.58
N LEU A 228 -15.04 -2.74 7.61
CA LEU A 228 -13.88 -3.21 8.37
C LEU A 228 -14.16 -3.32 9.87
N GLU A 229 -14.82 -2.32 10.45
CA GLU A 229 -15.22 -2.34 11.88
C GLU A 229 -16.21 -3.48 12.15
N ARG A 230 -17.19 -3.70 11.27
CA ARG A 230 -18.12 -4.82 11.39
C ARG A 230 -17.41 -6.16 11.36
N PHE A 231 -16.44 -6.34 10.44
CA PHE A 231 -15.62 -7.54 10.37
C PHE A 231 -14.86 -7.77 11.69
N LEU A 232 -14.12 -6.77 12.17
CA LEU A 232 -13.31 -6.88 13.40
C LEU A 232 -14.13 -7.15 14.67
N ASN A 233 -15.41 -6.75 14.70
CA ASN A 233 -16.33 -6.94 15.82
C ASN A 233 -17.22 -8.19 15.68
N ALA A 234 -17.15 -8.89 14.54
CA ALA A 234 -17.95 -10.10 14.35
C ALA A 234 -17.35 -11.28 15.13
N ASN A 235 -18.24 -12.18 15.59
CA ASN A 235 -17.84 -13.40 16.30
C ASN A 235 -17.99 -14.61 15.38
N ASN A 236 -16.95 -14.90 14.59
CA ASN A 236 -16.87 -16.07 13.72
C ASN A 236 -15.43 -16.51 13.49
N GLU A 237 -15.25 -17.73 12.95
CA GLU A 237 -13.93 -18.33 12.71
C GLU A 237 -13.04 -17.53 11.75
N TRP A 238 -13.64 -16.86 10.77
CA TRP A 238 -12.91 -16.07 9.76
C TRP A 238 -12.29 -14.80 10.37
N VAL A 239 -12.92 -14.23 11.40
CA VAL A 239 -12.34 -13.08 12.10
C VAL A 239 -11.06 -13.49 12.80
N SER A 240 -11.03 -14.64 13.48
CA SER A 240 -9.80 -15.15 14.12
C SER A 240 -8.70 -15.40 13.10
N LEU A 241 -9.03 -15.92 11.92
CA LEU A 241 -8.06 -16.23 10.88
C LEU A 241 -7.49 -14.96 10.24
N TYR A 242 -8.34 -14.03 9.78
CA TYR A 242 -7.93 -12.82 9.06
C TYR A 242 -7.73 -11.60 9.96
N HIS A 243 -7.71 -11.78 11.28
CA HIS A 243 -7.65 -10.72 12.28
C HIS A 243 -6.49 -9.74 12.06
N ASP A 244 -5.28 -10.27 11.90
CA ASP A 244 -4.08 -9.44 11.81
C ASP A 244 -4.02 -8.64 10.49
N GLU A 245 -4.45 -9.26 9.39
CA GLU A 245 -4.57 -8.57 8.10
C GLU A 245 -5.63 -7.48 8.15
N ALA A 246 -6.79 -7.76 8.75
CA ALA A 246 -7.87 -6.79 8.91
C ALA A 246 -7.47 -5.61 9.79
N ILE A 247 -6.76 -5.86 10.90
CA ILE A 247 -6.21 -4.80 11.77
C ILE A 247 -5.21 -3.94 10.99
N PHE A 248 -4.32 -4.56 10.19
CA PHE A 248 -3.37 -3.81 9.39
C PHE A 248 -4.09 -2.83 8.44
N TYR A 249 -5.07 -3.30 7.68
CA TYR A 249 -5.87 -2.43 6.79
C TYR A 249 -6.61 -1.35 7.58
N TYR A 250 -7.29 -1.73 8.65
CA TYR A 250 -8.09 -0.81 9.45
C TYR A 250 -7.25 0.33 10.03
N LEU A 251 -6.13 0.01 10.69
CA LEU A 251 -5.28 1.02 11.32
C LEU A 251 -4.57 1.90 10.30
N TYR A 252 -4.09 1.30 9.19
CA TYR A 252 -3.46 2.05 8.11
C TYR A 252 -4.43 3.06 7.48
N LEU A 253 -5.64 2.62 7.14
CA LEU A 253 -6.67 3.47 6.56
C LEU A 253 -7.19 4.52 7.55
N LYS A 254 -7.37 4.15 8.82
CA LYS A 254 -7.78 5.06 9.89
C LYS A 254 -6.76 6.17 10.11
N PHE A 255 -5.47 5.84 10.03
CA PHE A 255 -4.38 6.80 10.18
C PHE A 255 -4.28 7.77 8.99
N TYR A 256 -4.15 7.23 7.78
CA TYR A 256 -3.86 8.04 6.60
C TYR A 256 -5.09 8.67 5.95
N ILE A 257 -6.24 8.04 6.02
CA ILE A 257 -7.46 8.49 5.32
C ILE A 257 -8.41 9.24 6.28
N GLU A 258 -8.70 8.68 7.45
CA GLU A 258 -9.55 9.37 8.42
C GLU A 258 -8.79 10.40 9.27
N ASN A 259 -7.45 10.38 9.25
CA ASN A 259 -6.57 11.22 10.08
C ASN A 259 -6.81 11.07 11.60
N LYS A 260 -7.29 9.89 12.04
CA LYS A 260 -7.58 9.58 13.44
C LYS A 260 -6.37 8.97 14.15
N LYS A 261 -5.25 9.68 14.10
CA LYS A 261 -3.95 9.18 14.54
C LYS A 261 -3.93 8.72 16.02
N ASN A 262 -4.50 9.52 16.93
CA ASN A 262 -4.52 9.19 18.36
C ASN A 262 -5.32 7.90 18.64
N GLU A 263 -6.43 7.69 17.93
CA GLU A 263 -7.23 6.46 18.08
C GLU A 263 -6.44 5.24 17.63
N VAL A 264 -5.59 5.37 16.61
CA VAL A 264 -4.73 4.29 16.10
C VAL A 264 -3.71 3.86 17.16
N PHE A 265 -2.98 4.79 17.76
CA PHE A 265 -2.00 4.46 18.80
C PHE A 265 -2.66 3.93 20.08
N LYS A 266 -3.81 4.49 20.45
CA LYS A 266 -4.63 3.95 21.53
C LYS A 266 -5.02 2.49 21.25
N PHE A 267 -5.48 2.18 20.04
CA PHE A 267 -5.82 0.81 19.65
C PHE A 267 -4.63 -0.13 19.75
N ILE A 268 -3.45 0.26 19.19
CA ILE A 268 -2.23 -0.55 19.24
C ILE A 268 -1.88 -0.92 20.68
N THR A 269 -1.98 0.06 21.60
CA THR A 269 -1.65 -0.13 23.03
C THR A 269 -2.71 -0.96 23.76
N GLU A 270 -4.00 -0.61 23.64
CA GLU A 270 -5.10 -1.26 24.34
C GLU A 270 -5.30 -2.72 23.90
N LYS A 271 -5.09 -3.00 22.62
CA LYS A 271 -5.17 -4.36 22.08
C LYS A 271 -3.87 -5.15 22.23
N ASN A 272 -2.83 -4.52 22.78
CA ASN A 272 -1.51 -5.13 22.99
C ASN A 272 -1.02 -5.90 21.76
N LEU A 273 -1.01 -5.23 20.60
CA LEU A 273 -0.60 -5.86 19.35
C LEU A 273 0.84 -6.39 19.46
N ASP A 274 1.07 -7.60 18.98
CA ASP A 274 2.42 -8.21 19.00
C ASP A 274 3.34 -7.55 17.96
N VAL A 275 3.80 -6.34 18.29
CA VAL A 275 4.76 -5.61 17.46
C VAL A 275 6.18 -6.17 17.54
N LYS A 276 6.42 -7.21 18.35
CA LYS A 276 7.72 -7.87 18.48
C LYS A 276 7.87 -9.04 17.51
N ASN A 277 6.88 -9.93 17.46
CA ASN A 277 6.96 -11.16 16.68
C ASN A 277 6.13 -11.11 15.38
N ASN A 278 5.15 -10.24 15.28
CA ASN A 278 4.44 -10.00 14.03
C ASN A 278 5.09 -8.81 13.29
N HIS A 279 5.96 -9.11 12.33
CA HIS A 279 6.71 -8.08 11.60
C HIS A 279 5.83 -7.18 10.73
N LEU A 280 4.62 -7.61 10.35
CA LEU A 280 3.65 -6.73 9.70
C LEU A 280 3.18 -5.63 10.67
N PHE A 281 2.93 -5.98 11.93
CA PHE A 281 2.61 -5.02 12.98
C PHE A 281 3.83 -4.19 13.43
N THR A 282 5.03 -4.78 13.43
CA THR A 282 6.27 -4.02 13.66
C THR A 282 6.39 -2.89 12.64
N TYR A 283 6.23 -3.22 11.34
CA TYR A 283 6.28 -2.24 10.26
C TYR A 283 5.19 -1.18 10.41
N LEU A 284 3.95 -1.60 10.65
CA LEU A 284 2.84 -0.68 10.86
C LEU A 284 3.14 0.31 11.99
N ALA A 285 3.49 -0.19 13.18
CA ALA A 285 3.72 0.63 14.36
C ALA A 285 4.91 1.59 14.19
N ALA A 286 6.03 1.13 13.62
CA ALA A 286 7.19 1.96 13.37
C ALA A 286 6.90 3.05 12.34
N ASN A 287 6.34 2.68 11.19
CA ASN A 287 6.00 3.62 10.11
C ASN A 287 5.00 4.68 10.57
N LEU A 288 3.90 4.26 11.22
CA LEU A 288 2.92 5.20 11.76
C LEU A 288 3.51 6.08 12.87
N GLY A 289 4.41 5.55 13.69
CA GLY A 289 5.12 6.30 14.73
C GLY A 289 5.96 7.43 14.14
N ILE A 290 6.78 7.16 13.15
CA ILE A 290 7.60 8.17 12.45
C ILE A 290 6.69 9.23 11.81
N ASN A 291 5.63 8.81 11.12
CA ASN A 291 4.68 9.71 10.46
C ASN A 291 3.73 10.45 11.43
N ASN A 292 3.82 10.15 12.73
CA ASN A 292 3.10 10.84 13.81
C ASN A 292 4.01 11.52 14.83
N GLN A 293 5.23 11.88 14.44
CA GLN A 293 6.17 12.59 15.33
C GLN A 293 6.47 11.80 16.63
N GLN A 294 6.61 10.47 16.53
CA GLN A 294 6.90 9.57 17.64
C GLN A 294 8.15 8.71 17.35
N SER A 295 9.26 9.39 16.99
CA SER A 295 10.51 8.71 16.62
C SER A 295 11.05 7.80 17.73
N SER A 296 10.98 8.22 19.00
CA SER A 296 11.38 7.38 20.14
C SER A 296 10.58 6.08 20.22
N TYR A 297 9.25 6.15 20.01
CA TYR A 297 8.40 4.96 19.95
C TYR A 297 8.80 4.04 18.79
N ALA A 298 9.03 4.59 17.60
CA ALA A 298 9.44 3.81 16.44
C ALA A 298 10.80 3.12 16.67
N ILE A 299 11.79 3.81 17.24
CA ILE A 299 13.09 3.23 17.62
C ILE A 299 12.90 2.08 18.60
N ASN A 300 12.06 2.25 19.62
CA ASN A 300 11.78 1.21 20.62
C ASN A 300 11.16 -0.03 19.96
N VAL A 301 10.15 0.14 19.12
CA VAL A 301 9.51 -0.96 18.38
C VAL A 301 10.53 -1.71 17.52
N LEU A 302 11.33 -1.00 16.74
CA LEU A 302 12.32 -1.58 15.84
C LEU A 302 13.47 -2.29 16.58
N SER A 303 13.87 -1.77 17.75
CA SER A 303 14.95 -2.37 18.56
C SER A 303 14.53 -3.68 19.24
N GLN A 304 13.24 -3.84 19.54
CA GLN A 304 12.69 -5.04 20.20
C GLN A 304 12.22 -6.11 19.20
N LYS A 305 12.22 -5.79 17.94
CA LYS A 305 11.80 -6.70 16.86
C LYS A 305 12.54 -8.05 16.93
N ASN A 306 11.81 -9.15 16.79
CA ASN A 306 12.40 -10.49 16.76
C ASN A 306 13.23 -10.67 15.48
N ASN A 307 14.52 -10.98 15.65
CA ASN A 307 15.47 -11.15 14.55
C ASN A 307 15.81 -12.63 14.26
N SER A 308 14.97 -13.58 14.71
CA SER A 308 15.19 -15.00 14.40
C SER A 308 15.10 -15.30 12.91
N ALA A 309 15.70 -16.42 12.49
CA ALA A 309 15.60 -16.89 11.11
C ALA A 309 14.13 -17.16 10.70
N GLY A 310 13.84 -17.08 9.41
CA GLY A 310 12.51 -17.34 8.84
C GLY A 310 11.70 -16.08 8.54
N TYR A 311 12.00 -14.93 9.15
CA TYR A 311 11.39 -13.65 8.77
C TYR A 311 11.93 -13.10 7.45
N LEU A 312 11.06 -12.44 6.69
CA LEU A 312 11.46 -11.70 5.50
C LEU A 312 12.52 -10.65 5.85
N ASN A 313 13.66 -10.71 5.16
CA ASN A 313 14.65 -9.65 5.25
C ASN A 313 14.18 -8.42 4.47
N MET A 314 13.99 -7.31 5.17
CA MET A 314 13.40 -6.09 4.61
C MET A 314 14.38 -4.93 4.78
N PRO A 315 14.98 -4.40 3.70
CA PRO A 315 15.83 -3.20 3.78
C PRO A 315 15.12 -1.98 4.38
N VAL A 316 13.79 -1.94 4.31
CA VAL A 316 12.98 -0.84 4.86
C VAL A 316 13.20 -0.63 6.38
N TRP A 317 13.64 -1.65 7.12
CA TRP A 317 13.99 -1.50 8.54
C TRP A 317 15.09 -0.46 8.75
N ASP A 318 16.09 -0.48 7.88
CA ASP A 318 17.20 0.48 7.92
C ASP A 318 16.73 1.90 7.57
N MET A 319 15.80 2.04 6.66
CA MET A 319 15.20 3.33 6.34
C MET A 319 14.42 3.89 7.54
N GLU A 320 13.52 3.09 8.12
CA GLU A 320 12.66 3.55 9.22
C GLU A 320 13.49 3.93 10.47
N ILE A 321 14.46 3.10 10.87
CA ILE A 321 15.32 3.42 12.01
C ILE A 321 16.23 4.61 11.71
N GLY A 322 16.73 4.72 10.49
CA GLY A 322 17.56 5.84 10.05
C GLY A 322 16.78 7.17 10.07
N TYR A 323 15.53 7.18 9.66
CA TYR A 323 14.65 8.35 9.74
C TYR A 323 14.39 8.75 11.20
N ALA A 324 14.02 7.80 12.04
CA ALA A 324 13.71 8.05 13.43
C ALA A 324 14.94 8.63 14.19
N LYS A 325 16.14 8.08 13.93
CA LYS A 325 17.39 8.55 14.51
C LYS A 325 17.83 9.91 13.96
N LEU A 326 17.67 10.15 12.66
CA LEU A 326 17.96 11.47 12.08
C LEU A 326 17.05 12.55 12.66
N ASN A 327 15.80 12.25 12.89
CA ASN A 327 14.87 13.17 13.54
C ASN A 327 15.29 13.56 14.96
N HIS A 328 16.08 12.72 15.64
CA HIS A 328 16.70 13.05 16.92
C HIS A 328 18.14 13.54 16.79
N LEU A 329 18.62 13.77 15.58
CA LEU A 329 20.00 14.18 15.26
C LEU A 329 21.07 13.19 15.77
N GLU A 330 20.73 11.90 15.90
CA GLU A 330 21.67 10.88 16.39
C GLU A 330 22.83 10.65 15.41
N PRO A 331 24.07 10.51 15.93
CA PRO A 331 25.27 10.45 15.10
C PRO A 331 25.38 9.19 14.25
N ASP A 332 24.68 8.13 14.58
CA ASP A 332 24.69 6.86 13.86
C ASP A 332 23.57 6.74 12.81
N ALA A 333 22.70 7.74 12.66
CA ALA A 333 21.58 7.72 11.70
C ALA A 333 22.04 7.39 10.27
N ALA A 334 23.19 7.95 9.84
CA ALA A 334 23.74 7.70 8.51
C ALA A 334 24.16 6.25 8.27
N ILE A 335 24.48 5.47 9.30
CA ILE A 335 24.85 4.05 9.17
C ILE A 335 23.66 3.29 8.56
N TYR A 336 22.48 3.49 9.10
CA TYR A 336 21.25 2.84 8.65
C TYR A 336 20.83 3.34 7.27
N LEU A 337 20.81 4.65 7.05
CA LEU A 337 20.42 5.21 5.76
C LEU A 337 21.34 4.77 4.62
N ASN A 338 22.68 4.72 4.85
CA ASN A 338 23.62 4.18 3.86
C ASN A 338 23.36 2.70 3.58
N ARG A 339 23.10 1.90 4.62
CA ARG A 339 22.83 0.48 4.47
C ARG A 339 21.55 0.23 3.67
N PHE A 340 20.50 1.04 3.87
CA PHE A 340 19.33 1.03 3.01
C PHE A 340 19.68 1.31 1.55
N VAL A 341 20.39 2.40 1.26
CA VAL A 341 20.77 2.79 -0.12
C VAL A 341 21.62 1.71 -0.81
N GLN A 342 22.45 0.98 -0.05
CA GLN A 342 23.30 -0.09 -0.58
C GLN A 342 22.51 -1.38 -0.88
N ASN A 343 21.54 -1.73 -0.04
CA ASN A 343 20.86 -3.02 -0.07
C ASN A 343 19.51 -2.97 -0.80
N PHE A 344 18.84 -1.83 -0.82
CA PHE A 344 17.54 -1.68 -1.45
C PHE A 344 17.70 -1.52 -2.96
N LYS A 345 17.01 -2.34 -3.72
CA LYS A 345 17.11 -2.38 -5.19
C LYS A 345 15.94 -1.71 -5.91
N GLY A 346 14.92 -1.32 -5.16
CA GLY A 346 13.75 -0.61 -5.65
C GLY A 346 14.00 0.87 -5.90
N LYS A 347 12.92 1.57 -6.22
CA LYS A 347 12.95 3.02 -6.53
C LYS A 347 12.31 3.86 -5.43
N PHE A 348 11.28 3.33 -4.75
CA PHE A 348 10.58 4.08 -3.72
C PHE A 348 11.52 4.48 -2.60
N TYR A 349 11.37 5.70 -2.10
CA TYR A 349 12.11 6.30 -1.00
C TYR A 349 13.60 6.61 -1.27
N VAL A 350 14.22 6.10 -2.33
CA VAL A 350 15.68 6.23 -2.55
C VAL A 350 16.12 7.69 -2.60
N LYS A 351 15.41 8.55 -3.34
CA LYS A 351 15.73 9.98 -3.40
C LYS A 351 15.47 10.69 -2.06
N ASP A 352 14.42 10.31 -1.34
CA ASP A 352 14.11 10.87 -0.03
C ASP A 352 15.19 10.47 1.00
N VAL A 353 15.61 9.20 1.01
CA VAL A 353 16.72 8.73 1.87
C VAL A 353 18.02 9.45 1.55
N LEU A 354 18.35 9.64 0.27
CA LEU A 354 19.53 10.39 -0.15
C LEU A 354 19.46 11.86 0.29
N GLN A 355 18.27 12.48 0.28
CA GLN A 355 18.09 13.83 0.83
C GLN A 355 18.36 13.85 2.34
N LYS A 356 17.84 12.88 3.09
CA LYS A 356 18.11 12.74 4.53
C LYS A 356 19.61 12.55 4.82
N LEU A 357 20.29 11.72 4.02
CA LEU A 357 21.74 11.55 4.09
C LEU A 357 22.48 12.86 3.79
N SER A 358 22.05 13.61 2.78
CA SER A 358 22.66 14.90 2.46
C SER A 358 22.53 15.89 3.62
N TRP A 359 21.36 15.93 4.27
CA TRP A 359 21.13 16.76 5.45
C TRP A 359 21.98 16.31 6.63
N PHE A 360 22.07 14.99 6.89
CA PHE A 360 22.92 14.47 7.94
C PHE A 360 24.36 14.94 7.78
N TYR A 361 24.98 14.69 6.62
CA TYR A 361 26.37 15.06 6.37
C TYR A 361 26.57 16.58 6.40
N TYR A 362 25.63 17.36 5.87
CA TYR A 362 25.67 18.81 5.92
C TYR A 362 25.63 19.34 7.35
N LEU A 363 24.82 18.74 8.24
CA LEU A 363 24.76 19.11 9.66
C LEU A 363 26.02 18.73 10.44
N GLN A 364 26.77 17.73 9.95
CA GLN A 364 28.08 17.32 10.50
C GLN A 364 29.28 18.06 9.88
N ASP A 365 29.04 19.13 9.12
CA ASP A 365 30.06 19.88 8.38
C ASP A 365 30.87 19.07 7.35
N ASP A 366 30.37 17.90 6.96
CA ASP A 366 30.93 17.06 5.88
C ASP A 366 30.32 17.42 4.52
N GLN A 367 30.76 18.58 4.01
CA GLN A 367 30.24 19.10 2.75
C GLN A 367 30.50 18.12 1.58
N LYS A 368 31.64 17.42 1.58
CA LYS A 368 31.99 16.48 0.52
C LYS A 368 30.96 15.34 0.38
N ARG A 369 30.60 14.69 1.51
CA ARG A 369 29.58 13.61 1.50
C ARG A 369 28.19 14.16 1.29
N ALA A 370 27.88 15.35 1.79
CA ALA A 370 26.61 16.02 1.55
C ALA A 370 26.35 16.28 0.06
N ASP A 371 27.35 16.85 -0.65
CA ASP A 371 27.26 17.12 -2.10
C ASP A 371 27.20 15.82 -2.90
N ALA A 372 27.95 14.79 -2.51
CA ALA A 372 27.89 13.48 -3.15
C ALA A 372 26.49 12.86 -3.06
N ALA A 373 25.84 12.93 -1.89
CA ALA A 373 24.46 12.45 -1.72
C ALA A 373 23.47 13.24 -2.60
N ARG A 374 23.59 14.57 -2.67
CA ARG A 374 22.77 15.40 -3.58
C ARG A 374 22.96 15.04 -5.05
N LYS A 375 24.20 14.81 -5.47
CA LYS A 375 24.48 14.37 -6.84
C LYS A 375 23.80 13.04 -7.17
N LEU A 376 23.79 12.09 -6.21
CA LEU A 376 23.10 10.81 -6.37
C LEU A 376 21.59 10.97 -6.51
N ILE A 377 20.95 11.94 -5.83
CA ILE A 377 19.50 12.22 -6.01
C ILE A 377 19.19 12.50 -7.48
N LEU A 378 20.03 13.26 -8.15
CA LEU A 378 19.83 13.64 -9.56
C LEU A 378 20.06 12.48 -10.53
N GLN A 379 20.84 11.49 -10.14
CA GLN A 379 21.20 10.33 -10.98
C GLN A 379 20.21 9.16 -10.82
N LYS A 380 19.53 9.06 -9.68
CA LYS A 380 18.60 7.96 -9.42
C LYS A 380 17.26 8.17 -10.14
N GLU A 381 16.63 7.08 -10.55
CA GLU A 381 15.26 7.09 -11.03
C GLU A 381 14.29 7.49 -9.90
N SER A 382 13.12 8.00 -10.27
CA SER A 382 12.10 8.42 -9.32
C SER A 382 10.86 7.52 -9.42
N ALA A 383 10.30 7.16 -8.29
CA ALA A 383 8.97 6.56 -8.19
C ALA A 383 7.83 7.61 -8.30
N GLY A 384 8.18 8.89 -8.38
CA GLY A 384 7.22 10.00 -8.59
C GLY A 384 6.49 10.46 -7.33
N THR A 385 6.94 10.05 -6.14
CA THR A 385 6.35 10.51 -4.87
C THR A 385 6.63 11.99 -4.63
N GLU A 386 5.79 12.66 -3.84
CA GLU A 386 5.99 14.08 -3.52
C GLU A 386 7.30 14.31 -2.73
N ALA A 387 7.69 13.38 -1.86
CA ALA A 387 8.96 13.44 -1.14
C ALA A 387 10.16 13.42 -2.09
N GLU A 388 10.13 12.53 -3.09
CA GLU A 388 11.20 12.43 -4.09
C GLU A 388 11.26 13.65 -5.03
N LYS A 389 10.10 14.20 -5.43
CA LYS A 389 10.04 15.44 -6.20
C LYS A 389 10.66 16.60 -5.42
N GLN A 390 10.39 16.67 -4.11
CA GLN A 390 10.97 17.68 -3.24
C GLN A 390 12.48 17.48 -3.08
N ALA A 391 12.94 16.24 -2.88
CA ALA A 391 14.35 15.90 -2.82
C ALA A 391 15.09 16.33 -4.10
N GLN A 392 14.51 16.03 -5.25
CA GLN A 392 15.06 16.42 -6.55
C GLN A 392 15.07 17.94 -6.75
N LYS A 393 13.99 18.63 -6.37
CA LYS A 393 13.90 20.09 -6.46
C LYS A 393 14.97 20.76 -5.58
N GLU A 394 15.14 20.30 -4.35
CA GLU A 394 16.17 20.81 -3.44
C GLU A 394 17.58 20.55 -3.97
N ALA A 395 17.84 19.35 -4.49
CA ALA A 395 19.13 19.02 -5.08
C ALA A 395 19.47 19.90 -6.30
N LEU A 396 18.46 20.17 -7.18
CA LEU A 396 18.62 21.04 -8.35
C LEU A 396 18.83 22.52 -7.98
N SER A 397 18.26 22.99 -6.88
CA SER A 397 18.40 24.39 -6.45
C SER A 397 19.82 24.79 -6.07
N GLY A 398 20.65 23.81 -5.67
CA GLY A 398 21.99 24.06 -5.16
C GLY A 398 22.02 24.74 -3.78
N VAL A 399 20.87 25.18 -3.26
CA VAL A 399 20.77 25.90 -1.99
C VAL A 399 20.71 24.91 -0.82
N TRP A 400 21.48 25.16 0.23
CA TRP A 400 21.41 24.42 1.48
C TRP A 400 20.45 25.10 2.45
N PRO A 401 19.63 24.32 3.20
CA PRO A 401 18.78 24.90 4.24
C PRO A 401 19.63 25.50 5.38
N ASN A 402 19.07 26.48 6.06
CA ASN A 402 19.71 27.01 7.26
C ASN A 402 19.82 25.91 8.33
N LYS A 403 21.03 25.71 8.90
CA LYS A 403 21.30 24.61 9.84
C LYS A 403 20.42 24.64 11.09
N PHE A 404 20.14 25.82 11.65
CA PHE A 404 19.27 25.95 12.83
C PHE A 404 17.83 25.55 12.48
N LEU A 405 17.31 26.03 11.35
CA LEU A 405 15.96 25.72 10.90
C LEU A 405 15.81 24.24 10.53
N LEU A 406 16.83 23.64 9.91
CA LEU A 406 16.85 22.21 9.60
C LEU A 406 16.88 21.35 10.87
N LYS A 407 17.73 21.69 11.86
CA LYS A 407 17.78 20.98 13.16
C LYS A 407 16.42 21.07 13.87
N ALA A 408 15.86 22.27 13.99
CA ALA A 408 14.55 22.47 14.61
C ALA A 408 13.44 21.70 13.89
N ARG A 409 13.50 21.65 12.55
CA ARG A 409 12.57 20.85 11.74
C ARG A 409 12.67 19.36 12.06
N LEU A 410 13.87 18.78 12.02
CA LEU A 410 14.09 17.35 12.26
C LEU A 410 13.64 16.95 13.66
N LEU A 411 14.02 17.71 14.68
CA LEU A 411 13.60 17.48 16.06
C LEU A 411 12.07 17.57 16.21
N ASN A 412 11.44 18.57 15.61
CA ASN A 412 9.98 18.70 15.65
C ASN A 412 9.29 17.54 14.92
N ASP A 413 9.78 17.16 13.74
CA ASP A 413 9.25 16.02 12.97
C ASP A 413 9.45 14.68 13.70
N GLY A 414 10.43 14.61 14.64
CA GLY A 414 10.65 13.46 15.51
C GLY A 414 9.84 13.42 16.79
N GLY A 415 9.18 14.54 17.15
CA GLY A 415 8.44 14.68 18.42
C GLY A 415 9.27 15.21 19.59
N TYR A 416 10.47 15.68 19.32
CA TYR A 416 11.39 16.28 20.32
C TYR A 416 11.19 17.80 20.39
N TYR A 417 9.94 18.20 20.75
CA TYR A 417 9.49 19.59 20.65
C TYR A 417 10.26 20.55 21.56
N ALA A 418 10.61 20.13 22.79
CA ALA A 418 11.37 20.95 23.72
C ALA A 418 12.79 21.25 23.19
N GLU A 419 13.43 20.23 22.62
CA GLU A 419 14.76 20.38 22.01
C GLU A 419 14.68 21.23 20.73
N ALA A 420 13.62 21.04 19.90
CA ALA A 420 13.38 21.88 18.73
C ALA A 420 13.20 23.36 19.11
N LEU A 421 12.45 23.64 20.18
CA LEU A 421 12.28 24.99 20.70
C LEU A 421 13.60 25.58 21.20
N GLN A 422 14.43 24.79 21.89
CA GLN A 422 15.73 25.19 22.39
C GLN A 422 16.68 25.63 21.27
N ILE A 423 16.66 24.94 20.11
CA ILE A 423 17.47 25.34 18.92
C ILE A 423 17.12 26.77 18.45
N LEU A 424 15.86 27.17 18.59
CA LEU A 424 15.37 28.50 18.16
C LEU A 424 15.33 29.54 19.27
N GLN A 425 15.59 29.14 20.52
CA GLN A 425 15.53 30.02 21.67
C GLN A 425 16.50 31.20 21.53
N GLY A 426 16.06 32.40 21.87
CA GLY A 426 16.83 33.64 21.78
C GLY A 426 17.06 34.18 20.37
N LYS A 427 16.48 33.51 19.34
CA LYS A 427 16.51 33.97 17.95
C LYS A 427 15.24 34.69 17.59
N THR A 428 15.34 35.57 16.62
CA THR A 428 14.23 36.30 15.99
C THR A 428 14.33 36.16 14.47
N SER A 429 13.31 36.53 13.75
CA SER A 429 13.36 36.54 12.28
C SER A 429 14.47 37.45 11.71
N ALA A 430 14.92 38.47 12.50
CA ALA A 430 15.99 39.36 12.10
C ALA A 430 17.36 38.70 12.04
N ASP A 431 17.56 37.59 12.77
CA ASP A 431 18.84 36.86 12.83
C ASP A 431 19.08 36.01 11.55
N PHE A 432 18.13 35.94 10.64
CA PHE A 432 18.24 35.22 9.38
C PHE A 432 18.46 36.19 8.21
N LEU A 433 19.33 35.82 7.28
CA LEU A 433 19.70 36.71 6.17
C LEU A 433 18.66 36.71 5.05
N LEU A 434 18.20 35.53 4.66
CA LEU A 434 17.34 35.37 3.49
C LEU A 434 15.86 35.54 3.85
N PRO A 435 15.05 36.22 3.02
CA PRO A 435 13.63 36.40 3.29
C PRO A 435 12.87 35.08 3.48
N GLN A 436 13.24 34.00 2.75
CA GLN A 436 12.66 32.68 2.95
C GLN A 436 13.02 32.06 4.30
N GLU A 437 14.22 32.29 4.82
CA GLU A 437 14.63 31.81 6.14
C GLU A 437 13.89 32.54 7.26
N LYS A 438 13.67 33.86 7.12
CA LYS A 438 12.85 34.64 8.05
C LYS A 438 11.43 34.09 8.13
N LEU A 439 10.85 33.80 6.98
CA LEU A 439 9.52 33.21 6.88
C LEU A 439 9.48 31.78 7.43
N GLU A 440 10.49 30.96 7.14
CA GLU A 440 10.60 29.61 7.68
C GLU A 440 10.73 29.62 9.19
N PHE A 441 11.50 30.55 9.77
CA PHE A 441 11.69 30.68 11.23
C PHE A 441 10.35 30.84 11.94
N THR A 442 9.52 31.81 11.54
CA THR A 442 8.22 32.03 12.16
C THR A 442 7.29 30.83 12.01
N TYR A 443 7.32 30.19 10.84
CA TYR A 443 6.57 28.96 10.58
C TYR A 443 7.05 27.79 11.48
N ARG A 444 8.37 27.58 11.64
CA ARG A 444 8.89 26.50 12.51
C ARG A 444 8.53 26.74 13.96
N LEU A 445 8.67 27.97 14.43
CA LEU A 445 8.31 28.33 15.79
C LEU A 445 6.79 28.10 16.05
N ALA A 446 5.94 28.52 15.11
CA ALA A 446 4.52 28.27 15.17
C ALA A 446 4.18 26.77 15.24
N ARG A 447 4.84 25.96 14.40
CA ARG A 447 4.66 24.50 14.38
C ARG A 447 5.08 23.85 15.70
N ILE A 448 6.21 24.26 16.27
CA ILE A 448 6.67 23.73 17.55
C ILE A 448 5.66 24.06 18.66
N TYR A 449 5.17 25.30 18.74
CA TYR A 449 4.15 25.66 19.72
C TYR A 449 2.85 24.88 19.52
N ASP A 450 2.41 24.70 18.27
CA ASP A 450 1.21 23.93 17.95
C ASP A 450 1.32 22.47 18.40
N ASP A 451 2.47 21.83 18.10
CA ASP A 451 2.76 20.44 18.45
C ASP A 451 2.99 20.26 19.98
N MET A 452 3.43 21.32 20.69
CA MET A 452 3.48 21.40 22.17
C MET A 452 2.12 21.70 22.81
N ASN A 453 1.06 21.83 22.02
CA ASN A 453 -0.28 22.24 22.46
C ASN A 453 -0.37 23.66 23.06
N ARG A 454 0.58 24.54 22.74
CA ARG A 454 0.60 25.96 23.09
C ARG A 454 -0.11 26.76 22.00
N LYS A 455 -1.45 26.64 21.95
CA LYS A 455 -2.25 27.05 20.77
C LYS A 455 -2.27 28.54 20.52
N ASP A 456 -2.26 29.37 21.57
CA ASP A 456 -2.34 30.83 21.41
C ASP A 456 -1.04 31.39 20.88
N GLU A 457 0.11 30.87 21.35
CA GLU A 457 1.42 31.21 20.82
C GLU A 457 1.61 30.69 19.39
N ALA A 458 1.09 29.49 19.11
CA ALA A 458 1.10 28.95 17.74
C ALA A 458 0.33 29.83 16.77
N ILE A 459 -0.88 30.27 17.16
CA ILE A 459 -1.70 31.19 16.35
C ILE A 459 -0.94 32.50 16.10
N ALA A 460 -0.36 33.11 17.14
CA ALA A 460 0.38 34.36 17.01
C ALA A 460 1.50 34.25 15.96
N GLU A 461 2.34 33.20 16.03
CA GLU A 461 3.42 32.99 15.07
C GLU A 461 2.93 32.58 13.68
N TYR A 462 1.85 31.80 13.57
CA TYR A 462 1.21 31.52 12.28
C TYR A 462 0.69 32.79 11.61
N LEU A 463 0.09 33.72 12.36
CA LEU A 463 -0.38 34.99 11.82
C LEU A 463 0.76 35.86 11.31
N ILE A 464 1.90 35.90 12.03
CA ILE A 464 3.11 36.56 11.54
C ILE A 464 3.58 35.91 10.23
N THR A 465 3.63 34.58 10.18
CA THR A 465 4.02 33.84 8.96
C THR A 465 3.09 34.15 7.78
N ILE A 466 1.79 34.20 8.02
CA ILE A 466 0.78 34.54 6.98
C ILE A 466 1.08 35.95 6.44
N LYS A 467 1.20 36.93 7.33
CA LYS A 467 1.45 38.34 6.95
C LYS A 467 2.76 38.51 6.15
N MET A 468 3.81 37.76 6.51
CA MET A 468 5.11 37.83 5.83
C MET A 468 5.12 37.11 4.49
N GLY A 469 4.29 36.10 4.29
CA GLY A 469 4.40 35.15 3.19
C GLY A 469 3.19 35.08 2.23
N GLU A 470 2.12 35.86 2.41
CA GLU A 470 0.89 35.76 1.61
C GLU A 470 1.06 36.00 0.11
N HIS A 471 2.13 36.71 -0.29
CA HIS A 471 2.48 36.99 -1.70
C HIS A 471 3.74 36.25 -2.15
N ARG A 472 4.19 35.23 -1.40
CA ARG A 472 5.41 34.51 -1.69
C ARG A 472 5.13 33.12 -2.26
N LYS A 473 6.12 32.56 -2.96
CA LYS A 473 6.02 31.22 -3.57
C LYS A 473 6.17 30.09 -2.56
N GLU A 474 6.80 30.34 -1.41
CA GLU A 474 6.96 29.35 -0.37
C GLU A 474 5.61 29.00 0.27
N TYR A 475 5.41 27.72 0.57
CA TYR A 475 4.13 27.19 1.08
C TYR A 475 3.81 27.58 2.53
N PHE A 476 4.75 28.21 3.25
CA PHE A 476 4.64 28.42 4.69
C PHE A 476 3.41 29.23 5.11
N ALA A 477 3.10 30.31 4.40
CA ALA A 477 1.95 31.15 4.72
C ALA A 477 0.61 30.43 4.49
N ALA A 478 0.43 29.78 3.35
CA ALA A 478 -0.78 29.02 3.06
C ALA A 478 -0.94 27.84 4.03
N ARG A 479 0.16 27.16 4.37
CA ARG A 479 0.14 26.09 5.38
C ARG A 479 -0.18 26.63 6.77
N SER A 480 0.31 27.80 7.15
CA SER A 480 -0.03 28.47 8.41
C SER A 480 -1.53 28.79 8.50
N ALA A 481 -2.12 29.35 7.44
CA ALA A 481 -3.55 29.60 7.39
C ALA A 481 -4.36 28.30 7.58
N LEU A 482 -3.96 27.21 6.89
CA LEU A 482 -4.57 25.89 7.06
C LEU A 482 -4.51 25.40 8.52
N GLN A 483 -3.34 25.55 9.19
CA GLN A 483 -3.16 25.12 10.58
C GLN A 483 -3.99 25.95 11.56
N VAL A 484 -4.06 27.27 11.38
CA VAL A 484 -4.95 28.14 12.18
C VAL A 484 -6.41 27.70 12.02
N GLY A 485 -6.84 27.40 10.78
CA GLY A 485 -8.16 26.84 10.52
C GLY A 485 -8.42 25.55 11.31
N TYR A 486 -7.45 24.63 11.36
CA TYR A 486 -7.57 23.40 12.16
C TYR A 486 -7.59 23.65 13.67
N ILE A 487 -6.88 24.66 14.17
CA ILE A 487 -6.90 25.01 15.59
C ILE A 487 -8.28 25.52 15.98
N TYR A 488 -8.89 26.42 15.18
CA TYR A 488 -10.23 26.94 15.43
C TYR A 488 -11.30 25.84 15.26
N GLU A 489 -11.19 24.98 14.26
CA GLU A 489 -12.07 23.80 14.10
C GLU A 489 -12.07 22.93 15.37
N LYS A 490 -10.89 22.63 15.93
CA LYS A 490 -10.76 21.89 17.20
C LYS A 490 -11.31 22.64 18.42
N LYS A 491 -11.24 23.96 18.43
CA LYS A 491 -11.87 24.82 19.46
C LYS A 491 -13.40 24.94 19.27
N ASN A 492 -13.97 24.27 18.24
CA ASN A 492 -15.38 24.39 17.81
C ASN A 492 -15.78 25.78 17.36
N ASP A 493 -14.81 26.61 17.01
CA ASP A 493 -15.04 27.91 16.39
C ASP A 493 -15.08 27.78 14.87
N LYS A 494 -16.24 27.34 14.37
CA LYS A 494 -16.43 27.05 12.95
C LYS A 494 -16.33 28.29 12.06
N ALA A 495 -16.74 29.45 12.58
CA ALA A 495 -16.71 30.71 11.83
C ALA A 495 -15.26 31.11 11.50
N ASP A 496 -14.40 31.20 12.51
CA ASP A 496 -13.00 31.55 12.32
C ASP A 496 -12.26 30.45 11.56
N ALA A 497 -12.57 29.16 11.80
CA ALA A 497 -11.99 28.05 11.03
C ALA A 497 -12.22 28.22 9.51
N ILE A 498 -13.46 28.55 9.09
CA ILE A 498 -13.80 28.80 7.68
C ILE A 498 -13.01 29.96 7.11
N VAL A 499 -12.89 31.08 7.86
CA VAL A 499 -12.12 32.25 7.43
C VAL A 499 -10.68 31.88 7.09
N TYR A 500 -10.01 31.12 7.96
CA TYR A 500 -8.61 30.75 7.71
C TYR A 500 -8.45 29.65 6.67
N PHE A 501 -9.38 28.71 6.55
CA PHE A 501 -9.39 27.77 5.43
C PHE A 501 -9.58 28.50 4.09
N GLN A 502 -10.48 29.49 4.04
CA GLN A 502 -10.67 30.31 2.83
C GLN A 502 -9.40 31.12 2.52
N LYS A 503 -8.76 31.71 3.54
CA LYS A 503 -7.50 32.43 3.37
C LYS A 503 -6.39 31.55 2.77
N CYS A 504 -6.32 30.27 3.15
CA CYS A 504 -5.41 29.31 2.53
C CYS A 504 -5.71 29.12 1.02
N ILE A 505 -6.97 29.02 0.63
CA ILE A 505 -7.40 28.83 -0.76
C ILE A 505 -7.10 30.07 -1.61
N ASP A 506 -7.26 31.26 -1.04
CA ASP A 506 -7.12 32.54 -1.74
C ASP A 506 -5.66 32.89 -2.07
N MET A 507 -4.70 32.35 -1.33
CA MET A 507 -3.28 32.49 -1.65
C MET A 507 -2.97 31.76 -2.96
N LYS A 508 -2.27 32.46 -3.89
CA LYS A 508 -1.98 31.95 -5.24
C LYS A 508 -0.48 31.74 -5.43
N ASP A 509 -0.16 30.94 -6.46
CA ASP A 509 1.21 30.76 -6.95
C ASP A 509 2.24 30.25 -5.94
N HIS A 510 1.80 29.53 -4.90
CA HIS A 510 2.68 28.93 -3.91
C HIS A 510 2.85 27.41 -4.13
N GLU A 511 3.91 26.87 -3.54
CA GLU A 511 4.18 25.43 -3.53
C GLU A 511 3.05 24.64 -2.86
N TYR A 512 2.77 23.43 -3.35
CA TYR A 512 1.73 22.53 -2.82
C TYR A 512 0.29 23.07 -2.85
N LYS A 513 0.00 24.11 -3.65
CA LYS A 513 -1.30 24.77 -3.68
C LYS A 513 -2.46 23.78 -3.79
N ASN A 514 -2.46 22.89 -4.79
CA ASN A 514 -3.55 21.94 -4.99
C ASN A 514 -3.82 21.07 -3.75
N SER A 515 -2.77 20.60 -3.09
CA SER A 515 -2.89 19.77 -1.89
C SER A 515 -3.41 20.55 -0.68
N LEU A 516 -2.94 21.80 -0.49
CA LEU A 516 -3.39 22.65 0.60
C LEU A 516 -4.84 23.12 0.39
N ASP A 517 -5.20 23.51 -0.84
CA ASP A 517 -6.56 23.87 -1.20
C ASP A 517 -7.56 22.73 -0.95
N GLN A 518 -7.22 21.50 -1.33
CA GLN A 518 -8.09 20.34 -1.07
C GLN A 518 -8.31 20.12 0.44
N LYS A 519 -7.26 20.26 1.24
CA LYS A 519 -7.37 20.14 2.70
C LYS A 519 -8.22 21.24 3.32
N ALA A 520 -8.05 22.47 2.84
CA ALA A 520 -8.84 23.62 3.30
C ALA A 520 -10.31 23.48 2.90
N LYS A 521 -10.63 23.07 1.65
CA LYS A 521 -12.00 22.77 1.21
C LYS A 521 -12.65 21.68 2.04
N ALA A 522 -11.91 20.63 2.37
CA ALA A 522 -12.40 19.57 3.25
C ALA A 522 -12.69 20.10 4.68
N GLY A 523 -11.85 21.02 5.19
CA GLY A 523 -12.09 21.71 6.46
C GLY A 523 -13.39 22.54 6.44
N ILE A 524 -13.59 23.35 5.41
CA ILE A 524 -14.82 24.13 5.22
C ILE A 524 -16.06 23.22 5.16
N ALA A 525 -15.97 22.11 4.42
CA ALA A 525 -17.07 21.16 4.32
C ALA A 525 -17.44 20.56 5.67
N ARG A 526 -16.48 20.21 6.52
CA ARG A 526 -16.74 19.70 7.88
C ARG A 526 -17.39 20.77 8.77
N CYS A 527 -16.92 22.01 8.69
CA CYS A 527 -17.49 23.10 9.46
C CYS A 527 -18.94 23.43 9.07
N ASN A 528 -19.31 23.21 7.81
CA ASN A 528 -20.67 23.49 7.30
C ASN A 528 -21.67 22.36 7.50
N ASN A 529 -21.21 21.10 7.68
CA ASN A 529 -22.09 19.92 7.68
C ASN A 529 -22.49 19.43 9.09
N ASP A 530 -22.11 20.11 10.15
CA ASP A 530 -22.55 19.92 11.52
C ASP A 530 -23.39 21.15 11.98
#